data_144a7160baeed114f6cb5f4d8f9209aa
#
_entry.id   144a7160baeed114f6cb5f4d8f9209aa
#
_cell.length_a   1.000
_cell.length_b   1.000
_cell.length_c   1.000
_cell.angle_alpha   90.00
_cell.angle_beta   90.00
_cell.angle_gamma   90.00
#
_symmetry.space_group_name_H-M   'P 1'
#
loop_
_entity.id
_entity.type
_entity.pdbx_description
1 polymer ?
#
loop_
_entity_poly.entity_id
_entity_poly.type
_entity_poly.pdbx_seq_one_letter_code
_entity_poly.pdbx_strand_id
1 'polypeptide(L)'
;MTEQAGRGGVLVGVGVGPGDPELMTLRALRAVREADRVLAPSSAVDAVGRAESIVRQACPDVRIERVVVTMGRAEASVDAVAAEVVAGLDAGQRLAFVTLGDPNVYSTFSTVAARVRELRPGARVETVPGIMAFQELAARAGTVVLQHAERLALVTALDG
;
A
#
# COMPACT_ATOMS: atom_id res chain seq x y z
N MET A 1 29.14 17.20 13.62
CA MET A 1 27.76 17.31 14.19
C MET A 1 26.81 17.53 13.04
N THR A 2 26.33 16.44 12.46
CA THR A 2 25.36 16.47 11.36
C THR A 2 23.97 16.60 11.96
N GLU A 3 23.35 17.69 11.63
CA GLU A 3 21.97 18.08 11.91
C GLU A 3 21.00 17.02 11.40
N GLN A 4 20.63 16.07 12.24
CA GLN A 4 19.39 15.30 12.08
C GLN A 4 18.24 16.20 12.56
N ALA A 5 18.01 17.29 11.82
CA ALA A 5 16.79 18.06 11.95
C ALA A 5 15.62 17.11 11.66
N GLY A 6 14.75 16.95 12.65
CA GLY A 6 13.66 15.98 12.73
C GLY A 6 12.88 15.80 11.44
N ARG A 7 13.18 14.76 10.69
CA ARG A 7 12.27 14.24 9.67
C ARG A 7 11.10 13.62 10.42
N GLY A 8 10.03 14.38 10.57
CA GLY A 8 8.79 13.83 11.11
C GLY A 8 8.42 12.53 10.37
N GLY A 9 7.84 11.57 11.07
CA GLY A 9 7.46 10.29 10.50
C GLY A 9 6.59 10.44 9.24
N VAL A 10 6.67 9.47 8.34
CA VAL A 10 5.89 9.45 7.09
C VAL A 10 5.24 8.08 6.85
N LEU A 11 3.98 8.08 6.48
CA LEU A 11 3.27 6.91 5.98
C LEU A 11 3.31 6.91 4.45
N VAL A 12 3.84 5.85 3.86
CA VAL A 12 3.94 5.69 2.41
C VAL A 12 3.08 4.52 1.97
N GLY A 13 2.01 4.78 1.21
CA GLY A 13 1.27 3.74 0.52
C GLY A 13 2.04 3.28 -0.71
N VAL A 14 2.37 2.01 -0.78
CA VAL A 14 3.22 1.45 -1.85
C VAL A 14 2.43 0.45 -2.67
N GLY A 15 2.17 0.78 -3.93
CA GLY A 15 1.63 -0.16 -4.91
C GLY A 15 2.69 -1.17 -5.33
N VAL A 16 2.44 -2.45 -5.07
CA VAL A 16 3.39 -3.52 -5.36
C VAL A 16 3.11 -4.24 -6.69
N GLY A 17 2.19 -3.72 -7.48
CA GLY A 17 1.83 -4.33 -8.75
C GLY A 17 0.77 -5.42 -8.64
N PRO A 18 0.44 -6.10 -9.75
CA PRO A 18 -0.74 -6.96 -9.87
C PRO A 18 -0.51 -8.41 -9.40
N GLY A 19 0.73 -8.84 -9.21
CA GLY A 19 1.03 -10.23 -8.83
C GLY A 19 2.46 -10.66 -9.10
N ASP A 20 2.98 -10.36 -10.26
CA ASP A 20 4.36 -10.64 -10.63
C ASP A 20 5.32 -9.68 -9.91
N PRO A 21 6.31 -10.17 -9.15
CA PRO A 21 7.30 -9.32 -8.49
C PRO A 21 8.14 -8.49 -9.46
N GLU A 22 8.32 -8.90 -10.71
CA GLU A 22 9.01 -8.11 -11.74
C GLU A 22 8.21 -6.88 -12.20
N LEU A 23 6.92 -6.82 -11.87
CA LEU A 23 6.06 -5.66 -12.13
C LEU A 23 6.03 -4.65 -10.97
N MET A 24 6.83 -4.84 -9.93
CA MET A 24 7.09 -3.77 -8.96
C MET A 24 7.91 -2.66 -9.61
N THR A 25 7.48 -1.42 -9.42
CA THR A 25 8.28 -0.29 -9.89
C THR A 25 9.58 -0.16 -9.08
N LEU A 26 10.65 0.35 -9.68
CA LEU A 26 11.90 0.63 -8.96
C LEU A 26 11.69 1.56 -7.76
N ARG A 27 10.70 2.48 -7.86
CA ARG A 27 10.35 3.36 -6.74
C ARG A 27 9.67 2.61 -5.61
N ALA A 28 8.78 1.68 -5.93
CA ALA A 28 8.13 0.81 -4.94
C ALA A 28 9.17 -0.06 -4.20
N LEU A 29 10.08 -0.68 -4.94
CA LEU A 29 11.17 -1.48 -4.40
C LEU A 29 12.05 -0.67 -3.43
N ARG A 30 12.41 0.56 -3.83
CA ARG A 30 13.17 1.47 -2.99
C ARG A 30 12.39 1.88 -1.74
N ALA A 31 11.13 2.25 -1.88
CA ALA A 31 10.29 2.67 -0.77
C ALA A 31 10.14 1.59 0.30
N VAL A 32 10.02 0.31 -0.12
CA VAL A 32 9.97 -0.85 0.78
C VAL A 32 11.30 -1.06 1.50
N ARG A 33 12.43 -0.94 0.80
CA ARG A 33 13.78 -1.14 1.39
C ARG A 33 14.20 -0.01 2.34
N GLU A 34 13.75 1.20 2.10
CA GLU A 34 14.07 2.38 2.91
C GLU A 34 13.13 2.59 4.10
N ALA A 35 12.08 1.77 4.22
CA ALA A 35 11.13 1.87 5.33
C ALA A 35 11.70 1.28 6.62
N ASP A 36 11.44 1.94 7.75
CA ASP A 36 11.74 1.38 9.08
C ASP A 36 10.83 0.19 9.40
N ARG A 37 9.58 0.25 8.90
CA ARG A 37 8.59 -0.83 9.03
C ARG A 37 7.81 -0.99 7.74
N VAL A 38 7.58 -2.24 7.34
CA VAL A 38 6.74 -2.59 6.18
C VAL A 38 5.49 -3.31 6.67
N LEU A 39 4.34 -2.69 6.46
CA LEU A 39 3.03 -3.18 6.86
C LEU A 39 2.31 -3.78 5.66
N ALA A 40 1.84 -5.02 5.79
CA ALA A 40 1.08 -5.70 4.74
C ALA A 40 -0.32 -6.08 5.25
N PRO A 41 -1.41 -5.64 4.57
CA PRO A 41 -2.75 -6.01 4.97
C PRO A 41 -3.01 -7.50 4.73
N SER A 42 -3.70 -8.12 5.69
CA SER A 42 -4.15 -9.50 5.63
C SER A 42 -5.56 -9.63 6.22
N SER A 43 -6.31 -10.63 5.79
CA SER A 43 -7.63 -10.96 6.36
C SER A 43 -7.54 -11.72 7.67
N ALA A 44 -6.39 -12.35 7.98
CA ALA A 44 -6.13 -13.07 9.21
C ALA A 44 -4.63 -13.07 9.54
N VAL A 45 -4.28 -13.26 10.81
CA VAL A 45 -2.89 -13.26 11.31
C VAL A 45 -2.03 -14.30 10.58
N ASP A 46 -2.58 -15.47 10.30
CA ASP A 46 -1.86 -16.60 9.69
C ASP A 46 -1.96 -16.63 8.17
N ALA A 47 -2.72 -15.72 7.56
CA ALA A 47 -2.89 -15.65 6.12
C ALA A 47 -1.83 -14.74 5.48
N VAL A 48 -1.09 -15.26 4.50
CA VAL A 48 -0.19 -14.45 3.67
C VAL A 48 -1.03 -13.72 2.62
N GLY A 49 -1.04 -12.38 2.70
CA GLY A 49 -1.70 -11.54 1.69
C GLY A 49 -0.93 -11.52 0.37
N ARG A 50 -1.63 -11.19 -0.73
CA ARG A 50 -0.99 -11.10 -2.06
C ARG A 50 0.13 -10.06 -2.11
N ALA A 51 -0.08 -8.89 -1.54
CA ALA A 51 0.93 -7.84 -1.49
C ALA A 51 2.17 -8.30 -0.70
N GLU A 52 1.98 -8.99 0.42
CA GLU A 52 3.07 -9.60 1.19
C GLU A 52 3.85 -10.62 0.35
N SER A 53 3.15 -11.49 -0.38
CA SER A 53 3.79 -12.51 -1.23
C SER A 53 4.69 -11.87 -2.30
N ILE A 54 4.23 -10.80 -2.95
CA ILE A 54 5.01 -10.07 -3.96
C ILE A 54 6.27 -9.49 -3.32
N VAL A 55 6.14 -8.78 -2.19
CA VAL A 55 7.28 -8.16 -1.51
C VAL A 55 8.29 -9.20 -1.04
N ARG A 56 7.86 -10.34 -0.50
CA ARG A 56 8.75 -11.42 -0.09
C ARG A 56 9.60 -11.97 -1.24
N GLN A 57 9.03 -12.03 -2.44
CA GLN A 57 9.75 -12.49 -3.63
C GLN A 57 10.71 -11.43 -4.17
N ALA A 58 10.28 -10.15 -4.20
CA ALA A 58 11.10 -9.06 -4.71
C ALA A 58 12.19 -8.58 -3.72
N CYS A 59 11.91 -8.70 -2.42
CA CYS A 59 12.76 -8.21 -1.32
C CYS A 59 12.79 -9.24 -0.18
N PRO A 60 13.46 -10.40 -0.33
CA PRO A 60 13.45 -11.47 0.67
C PRO A 60 14.04 -11.04 2.02
N ASP A 61 14.90 -10.04 2.02
CA ASP A 61 15.59 -9.54 3.23
C ASP A 61 14.74 -8.56 4.06
N VAL A 62 13.60 -8.11 3.53
CA VAL A 62 12.75 -7.14 4.21
C VAL A 62 11.81 -7.84 5.18
N ARG A 63 11.82 -7.39 6.44
CA ARG A 63 10.86 -7.84 7.44
C ARG A 63 9.49 -7.19 7.19
N ILE A 64 8.47 -8.04 7.07
CA ILE A 64 7.09 -7.61 6.83
C ILE A 64 6.26 -7.90 8.08
N GLU A 65 5.52 -6.89 8.52
CA GLU A 65 4.56 -6.98 9.61
C GLU A 65 3.15 -7.05 9.03
N ARG A 66 2.39 -8.09 9.40
CA ARG A 66 0.99 -8.21 8.98
C ARG A 66 0.10 -7.34 9.83
N VAL A 67 -0.77 -6.60 9.18
CA VAL A 67 -1.84 -5.84 9.80
C VAL A 67 -3.17 -6.44 9.39
N VAL A 68 -3.96 -6.88 10.36
CA VAL A 68 -5.23 -7.57 10.09
C VAL A 68 -6.33 -6.54 9.90
N VAL A 69 -6.92 -6.55 8.71
CA VAL A 69 -8.10 -5.73 8.38
C VAL A 69 -9.23 -6.67 8.00
N THR A 70 -10.19 -6.85 8.91
CA THR A 70 -11.25 -7.84 8.76
C THR A 70 -12.46 -7.25 8.07
N MET A 71 -12.93 -7.85 6.98
CA MET A 71 -14.21 -7.53 6.37
C MET A 71 -15.36 -7.79 7.35
N GLY A 72 -16.28 -6.83 7.52
CA GLY A 72 -17.40 -6.95 8.48
C GLY A 72 -17.14 -6.40 9.89
N ARG A 73 -15.89 -6.16 10.27
CA ARG A 73 -15.46 -5.37 11.45
C ARG A 73 -14.42 -4.33 11.01
N ALA A 74 -14.61 -3.79 9.84
CA ALA A 74 -13.62 -2.95 9.16
C ALA A 74 -13.21 -1.73 10.02
N GLU A 75 -14.16 -1.05 10.65
CA GLU A 75 -13.86 0.16 11.44
C GLU A 75 -12.93 -0.13 12.61
N ALA A 76 -13.24 -1.10 13.47
CA ALA A 76 -12.42 -1.41 14.64
C ALA A 76 -11.00 -1.89 14.25
N SER A 77 -10.88 -2.67 13.17
CA SER A 77 -9.57 -3.13 12.70
C SER A 77 -8.78 -2.02 12.03
N VAL A 78 -9.44 -1.12 11.31
CA VAL A 78 -8.81 0.08 10.73
C VAL A 78 -8.35 1.03 11.82
N ASP A 79 -9.15 1.23 12.88
CA ASP A 79 -8.79 2.06 14.03
C ASP A 79 -7.52 1.56 14.73
N ALA A 80 -7.42 0.26 14.96
CA ALA A 80 -6.24 -0.35 15.59
C ALA A 80 -4.98 -0.14 14.73
N VAL A 81 -5.07 -0.40 13.42
CA VAL A 81 -3.96 -0.20 12.48
C VAL A 81 -3.58 1.28 12.37
N ALA A 82 -4.56 2.17 12.31
CA ALA A 82 -4.30 3.61 12.23
C ALA A 82 -3.61 4.14 13.50
N ALA A 83 -4.03 3.68 14.68
CA ALA A 83 -3.39 4.05 15.95
C ALA A 83 -1.94 3.56 16.01
N GLU A 84 -1.65 2.35 15.54
CA GLU A 84 -0.30 1.81 15.44
C GLU A 84 0.57 2.62 14.47
N VAL A 85 0.02 2.99 13.32
CA VAL A 85 0.69 3.86 12.35
C VAL A 85 1.00 5.23 12.98
N VAL A 86 0.05 5.85 13.66
CA VAL A 86 0.25 7.15 14.35
C VAL A 86 1.39 7.06 15.36
N ALA A 87 1.45 6.01 16.17
CA ALA A 87 2.55 5.81 17.11
C ALA A 87 3.92 5.73 16.41
N GLY A 88 3.99 5.05 15.26
CA GLY A 88 5.20 5.01 14.45
C GLY A 88 5.58 6.37 13.86
N LEU A 89 4.60 7.15 13.39
CA LEU A 89 4.81 8.50 12.88
C LEU A 89 5.32 9.45 13.97
N ASP A 90 4.80 9.34 15.19
CA ASP A 90 5.24 10.14 16.34
C ASP A 90 6.66 9.76 16.78
N ALA A 91 7.06 8.51 16.57
CA ALA A 91 8.43 8.05 16.74
C ALA A 91 9.37 8.44 15.58
N GLY A 92 8.89 9.21 14.59
CA GLY A 92 9.69 9.67 13.46
C GLY A 92 9.96 8.61 12.39
N GLN A 93 9.24 7.48 12.42
CA GLN A 93 9.48 6.34 11.53
C GLN A 93 8.91 6.57 10.12
N ARG A 94 9.57 5.96 9.14
CA ARG A 94 9.08 5.77 7.77
C ARG A 94 8.36 4.44 7.68
N LEU A 95 7.05 4.46 7.50
CA LEU A 95 6.19 3.29 7.43
C LEU A 95 5.76 3.07 5.97
N ALA A 96 6.07 1.91 5.39
CA ALA A 96 5.56 1.51 4.08
C ALA A 96 4.35 0.59 4.26
N PHE A 97 3.19 1.01 3.78
CA PHE A 97 2.00 0.18 3.72
C PHE A 97 1.85 -0.36 2.30
N VAL A 98 2.10 -1.66 2.12
CA VAL A 98 2.07 -2.29 0.79
C VAL A 98 0.65 -2.70 0.41
N THR A 99 0.28 -2.47 -0.86
CA THR A 99 -1.02 -2.83 -1.39
C THR A 99 -0.91 -3.41 -2.79
N LEU A 100 -1.77 -4.37 -3.10
CA LEU A 100 -1.89 -4.93 -4.45
C LEU A 100 -2.32 -3.85 -5.43
N GLY A 101 -1.73 -3.82 -6.63
CA GLY A 101 -2.01 -2.80 -7.63
C GLY A 101 -1.54 -1.42 -7.18
N ASP A 102 -2.46 -0.47 -7.03
CA ASP A 102 -2.19 0.95 -6.74
C ASP A 102 -2.85 1.39 -5.41
N PRO A 103 -2.15 2.15 -4.55
CA PRO A 103 -2.68 2.57 -3.25
C PRO A 103 -3.84 3.56 -3.33
N ASN A 104 -4.01 4.26 -4.45
CA ASN A 104 -5.05 5.28 -4.63
C ASN A 104 -6.28 4.74 -5.35
N VAL A 105 -6.28 3.46 -5.75
CA VAL A 105 -7.40 2.83 -6.45
C VAL A 105 -7.90 1.64 -5.67
N TYR A 106 -9.05 1.82 -5.04
CA TYR A 106 -9.77 0.78 -4.28
C TYR A 106 -8.85 -0.07 -3.39
N SER A 107 -8.20 0.56 -2.42
CA SER A 107 -7.25 -0.10 -1.54
C SER A 107 -7.55 0.11 -0.06
N THR A 108 -7.21 -0.86 0.77
CA THR A 108 -7.26 -0.76 2.23
C THR A 108 -6.38 0.40 2.75
N PHE A 109 -5.31 0.73 2.02
CA PHE A 109 -4.44 1.85 2.37
C PHE A 109 -5.20 3.17 2.44
N SER A 110 -6.09 3.45 1.48
CA SER A 110 -6.84 4.72 1.44
C SER A 110 -7.69 4.92 2.69
N THR A 111 -8.32 3.85 3.18
CA THR A 111 -9.13 3.86 4.40
C THR A 111 -8.26 4.09 5.64
N VAL A 112 -7.15 3.36 5.76
CA VAL A 112 -6.19 3.55 6.87
C VAL A 112 -5.60 4.95 6.85
N ALA A 113 -5.20 5.46 5.69
CA ALA A 113 -4.62 6.80 5.54
C ALA A 113 -5.60 7.91 5.91
N ALA A 114 -6.88 7.76 5.55
CA ALA A 114 -7.94 8.69 5.97
C ALA A 114 -8.04 8.71 7.51
N ARG A 115 -8.10 7.54 8.13
CA ARG A 115 -8.20 7.42 9.59
C ARG A 115 -6.96 7.98 10.31
N VAL A 116 -5.76 7.74 9.77
CA VAL A 116 -4.51 8.32 10.29
C VAL A 116 -4.57 9.85 10.28
N ARG A 117 -5.10 10.47 9.21
CA ARG A 117 -5.24 11.94 9.14
C ARG A 117 -6.25 12.49 10.14
N GLU A 118 -7.30 11.72 10.45
CA GLU A 118 -8.27 12.09 11.49
C GLU A 118 -7.62 12.06 12.89
N LEU A 119 -6.88 10.99 13.19
CA LEU A 119 -6.23 10.80 14.50
C LEU A 119 -5.02 11.75 14.68
N ARG A 120 -4.34 12.08 13.60
CA ARG A 120 -3.15 12.95 13.60
C ARG A 120 -3.26 13.97 12.48
N PRO A 121 -3.94 15.08 12.69
CA PRO A 121 -3.97 16.20 11.74
C PRO A 121 -2.54 16.64 11.38
N GLY A 122 -2.25 16.79 10.08
CA GLY A 122 -0.91 17.10 9.60
C GLY A 122 0.03 15.88 9.45
N ALA A 123 -0.48 14.65 9.61
CA ALA A 123 0.29 13.44 9.28
C ALA A 123 0.80 13.50 7.83
N ARG A 124 2.10 13.26 7.63
CA ARG A 124 2.69 13.17 6.31
C ARG A 124 2.35 11.81 5.70
N VAL A 125 1.58 11.83 4.61
CA VAL A 125 1.16 10.65 3.87
C VAL A 125 1.54 10.82 2.41
N GLU A 126 2.28 9.86 1.89
CA GLU A 126 2.75 9.81 0.51
C GLU A 126 2.25 8.53 -0.18
N THR A 127 2.27 8.50 -1.50
CA THR A 127 1.96 7.30 -2.27
C THR A 127 3.01 7.05 -3.34
N VAL A 128 3.26 5.77 -3.60
CA VAL A 128 4.04 5.29 -4.74
C VAL A 128 3.09 4.45 -5.60
N PRO A 129 2.82 4.86 -6.84
CA PRO A 129 1.88 4.18 -7.71
C PRO A 129 2.37 2.77 -8.07
N GLY A 130 1.42 1.89 -8.36
CA GLY A 130 1.68 0.54 -8.83
C GLY A 130 0.92 0.20 -10.10
N ILE A 131 1.38 -0.82 -10.81
CA ILE A 131 0.71 -1.36 -11.99
C ILE A 131 -0.56 -2.08 -11.54
N MET A 132 -1.68 -1.80 -12.19
CA MET A 132 -2.96 -2.39 -11.88
C MET A 132 -3.20 -3.68 -12.68
N ALA A 133 -4.05 -4.57 -12.16
CA ALA A 133 -4.34 -5.85 -12.77
C ALA A 133 -4.87 -5.74 -14.21
N PHE A 134 -5.69 -4.75 -14.53
CA PHE A 134 -6.21 -4.58 -15.89
C PHE A 134 -5.12 -4.20 -16.89
N GLN A 135 -4.08 -3.47 -16.46
CA GLN A 135 -2.94 -3.11 -17.32
C GLN A 135 -2.09 -4.36 -17.65
N GLU A 136 -1.82 -5.19 -16.65
CA GLU A 136 -1.12 -6.46 -16.88
C GLU A 136 -1.93 -7.40 -17.76
N LEU A 137 -3.24 -7.52 -17.50
CA LEU A 137 -4.13 -8.37 -18.31
C LEU A 137 -4.13 -7.92 -19.78
N ALA A 138 -4.21 -6.61 -20.03
CA ALA A 138 -4.16 -6.04 -21.37
C ALA A 138 -2.82 -6.36 -22.08
N ALA A 139 -1.71 -6.20 -21.35
CA ALA A 139 -0.37 -6.52 -21.86
C ALA A 139 -0.23 -7.99 -22.22
N ARG A 140 -0.69 -8.91 -21.35
CA ARG A 140 -0.66 -10.37 -21.61
C ARG A 140 -1.56 -10.79 -22.76
N ALA A 141 -2.72 -10.13 -22.90
CA ALA A 141 -3.66 -10.39 -23.98
C ALA A 141 -3.28 -9.72 -25.31
N GLY A 142 -2.26 -8.88 -25.32
CA GLY A 142 -1.91 -8.07 -26.49
C GLY A 142 -3.03 -7.08 -26.89
N THR A 143 -3.84 -6.65 -25.92
CA THR A 143 -5.01 -5.80 -26.15
C THR A 143 -4.71 -4.35 -25.79
N VAL A 144 -5.06 -3.45 -26.71
CA VAL A 144 -5.02 -2.00 -26.44
C VAL A 144 -6.31 -1.61 -25.71
N VAL A 145 -6.16 -1.06 -24.50
CA VAL A 145 -7.33 -0.72 -23.64
C VAL A 145 -8.03 0.55 -24.12
N LEU A 146 -7.28 1.48 -24.69
CA LEU A 146 -7.81 2.78 -25.16
C LEU A 146 -7.14 3.18 -26.46
N GLN A 147 -7.94 3.61 -27.43
CA GLN A 147 -7.48 4.21 -28.68
C GLN A 147 -8.26 5.50 -28.96
N HIS A 148 -7.56 6.47 -29.54
CA HIS A 148 -8.16 7.73 -30.01
C HIS A 148 -9.07 8.42 -28.96
N ALA A 149 -10.36 8.53 -29.24
CA ALA A 149 -11.36 9.22 -28.43
C ALA A 149 -12.16 8.31 -27.49
N GLU A 150 -11.69 7.08 -27.26
CA GLU A 150 -12.33 6.12 -26.36
C GLU A 150 -12.26 6.58 -24.90
N ARG A 151 -13.09 5.99 -24.05
CA ARG A 151 -13.17 6.29 -22.63
C ARG A 151 -13.01 5.02 -21.81
N LEU A 152 -12.27 5.11 -20.70
CA LEU A 152 -12.17 4.05 -19.69
C LEU A 152 -12.87 4.51 -18.41
N ALA A 153 -13.72 3.64 -17.87
CA ALA A 153 -14.28 3.80 -16.53
C ALA A 153 -13.82 2.66 -15.64
N LEU A 154 -13.27 2.98 -14.46
CA LEU A 154 -12.97 2.01 -13.43
C LEU A 154 -14.13 1.98 -12.44
N VAL A 155 -14.82 0.86 -12.37
CA VAL A 155 -15.99 0.67 -11.52
C VAL A 155 -15.71 -0.50 -10.57
N THR A 156 -15.98 -0.30 -9.27
CA THR A 156 -15.93 -1.40 -8.30
C THR A 156 -17.17 -2.27 -8.45
N ALA A 157 -17.00 -3.57 -8.61
CA ALA A 157 -18.11 -4.51 -8.87
C ALA A 157 -18.79 -5.01 -7.57
N LEU A 158 -18.62 -4.31 -6.46
CA LEU A 158 -19.07 -4.78 -5.14
C LEU A 158 -20.46 -4.30 -4.72
N ASP A 159 -21.07 -3.39 -5.50
CA ASP A 159 -22.40 -2.83 -5.23
C ASP A 159 -23.42 -3.28 -6.28
N GLY A 160 -23.44 -4.56 -6.59
CA GLY A 160 -24.42 -5.20 -7.44
C GLY A 160 -25.44 -5.97 -6.64
#